data_e3d45298184ac0ccf381273a0183c7e5
#
_entry.id   e3d45298184ac0ccf381273a0183c7e5
#
_cell.length_a   1.000
_cell.length_b   1.000
_cell.length_c   1.000
_cell.angle_alpha   90.00
_cell.angle_beta   90.00
_cell.angle_gamma   90.00
#
_symmetry.space_group_name_H-M   'P 1'
#
loop_
_entity.id
_entity.type
_entity.pdbx_description
1 polymer ?
#
loop_
_entity_poly.entity_id
_entity_poly.type
_entity_poly.pdbx_seq_one_letter_code
_entity_poly.pdbx_strand_id
1 'polypeptide(L)'
;VPTVAIVGASFTAGVGAEDPAGAWAVLLARQLHWNAFVYGVPGAGYVHPGLGRKGPVSAEVTRVHLGTLQPSLIIVQAGHDDMSVPPDQELIRVEQTVAMIRAQAPAAQIALVTVFAGRKHRPALYRIDQAIVAGAYAADPGVIIMDPLAEGWQFPRARDGFHPSPQGDMWIANKVAGVLQQYGLRPAPAGLDPALCTIAVRPQSPPVRELNRPGWRPALDSPSLLPVPVARVG
;
A
#
# COMPACT_ATOMS: atom_id res chain seq x y z
N VAL A 1 3.09 -7.05 -20.20
CA VAL A 1 3.64 -6.99 -18.83
C VAL A 1 2.46 -6.86 -17.87
N PRO A 2 2.36 -7.69 -16.82
CA PRO A 2 1.31 -7.55 -15.83
C PRO A 2 1.35 -6.17 -15.15
N THR A 3 0.22 -5.75 -14.60
CA THR A 3 0.11 -4.50 -13.86
C THR A 3 -0.29 -4.79 -12.41
N VAL A 4 0.37 -4.13 -11.45
CA VAL A 4 0.00 -4.13 -10.05
C VAL A 4 -0.49 -2.75 -9.62
N ALA A 5 -1.61 -2.70 -8.92
CA ALA A 5 -2.05 -1.52 -8.18
C ALA A 5 -1.72 -1.73 -6.69
N ILE A 6 -1.03 -0.80 -6.07
CA ILE A 6 -0.69 -0.84 -4.64
C ILE A 6 -1.25 0.42 -4.00
N VAL A 7 -2.19 0.26 -3.09
CA VAL A 7 -2.81 1.36 -2.34
C VAL A 7 -2.59 1.16 -0.85
N GLY A 8 -2.53 2.24 -0.09
CA GLY A 8 -2.43 2.08 1.36
C GLY A 8 -1.98 3.30 2.14
N ALA A 9 -1.63 3.06 3.39
CA ALA A 9 -1.29 4.06 4.39
C ALA A 9 0.16 4.57 4.28
N SER A 10 0.71 5.01 5.39
CA SER A 10 2.04 5.64 5.48
C SER A 10 3.19 4.75 5.00
N PHE A 11 3.12 3.45 5.21
CA PHE A 11 4.15 2.50 4.71
C PHE A 11 4.16 2.47 3.17
N THR A 12 2.99 2.40 2.55
CA THR A 12 2.85 2.44 1.09
C THR A 12 3.22 3.82 0.54
N ALA A 13 2.93 4.86 1.31
CA ALA A 13 3.31 6.24 1.00
C ALA A 13 4.82 6.48 1.10
N GLY A 14 5.61 5.56 1.66
CA GLY A 14 7.06 5.69 1.82
C GLY A 14 7.47 6.61 2.97
N VAL A 15 6.63 6.72 4.01
CA VAL A 15 7.05 7.44 5.22
C VAL A 15 8.20 6.66 5.87
N GLY A 16 9.32 7.33 6.10
CA GLY A 16 10.57 6.72 6.59
C GLY A 16 11.58 6.41 5.49
N ALA A 17 11.16 6.28 4.24
CA ALA A 17 12.06 6.23 3.10
C ALA A 17 12.71 7.61 2.87
N GLU A 18 13.99 7.62 2.51
CA GLU A 18 14.70 8.87 2.15
C GLU A 18 14.21 9.44 0.81
N ASP A 19 13.80 8.55 -0.08
CA ASP A 19 13.22 8.84 -1.39
C ASP A 19 11.95 8.00 -1.56
N PRO A 20 10.82 8.55 -2.03
CA PRO A 20 9.63 7.79 -2.37
C PRO A 20 9.88 6.61 -3.32
N ALA A 21 10.88 6.72 -4.18
CA ALA A 21 11.32 5.64 -5.07
C ALA A 21 11.95 4.46 -4.32
N GLY A 22 12.34 4.64 -3.06
CA GLY A 22 12.84 3.60 -2.16
C GLY A 22 11.75 2.95 -1.29
N ALA A 23 10.49 3.36 -1.38
CA ALA A 23 9.40 2.74 -0.64
C ALA A 23 9.19 1.29 -1.07
N TRP A 24 8.82 0.42 -0.14
CA TRP A 24 8.66 -1.02 -0.37
C TRP A 24 7.77 -1.35 -1.58
N ALA A 25 6.71 -0.59 -1.79
CA ALA A 25 5.77 -0.80 -2.90
C ALA A 25 6.44 -0.57 -4.27
N VAL A 26 7.30 0.44 -4.37
CA VAL A 26 8.07 0.75 -5.59
C VAL A 26 9.17 -0.29 -5.80
N LEU A 27 9.85 -0.69 -4.72
CA LEU A 27 10.89 -1.74 -4.78
C LEU A 27 10.29 -3.08 -5.20
N LEU A 28 9.11 -3.45 -4.67
CA LEU A 28 8.38 -4.65 -5.09
C LEU A 28 8.05 -4.62 -6.59
N ALA A 29 7.51 -3.51 -7.08
CA ALA A 29 7.17 -3.37 -8.50
C ALA A 29 8.39 -3.57 -9.41
N ARG A 30 9.53 -3.00 -9.01
CA ARG A 30 10.82 -3.20 -9.72
C ARG A 30 11.26 -4.65 -9.70
N GLN A 31 11.17 -5.33 -8.55
CA GLN A 31 11.54 -6.74 -8.43
C GLN A 31 10.65 -7.67 -9.28
N LEU A 32 9.37 -7.34 -9.39
CA LEU A 32 8.44 -8.10 -10.21
C LEU A 32 8.58 -7.80 -11.71
N HIS A 33 9.25 -6.72 -12.07
CA HIS A 33 9.29 -6.22 -13.46
C HIS A 33 7.89 -6.04 -14.05
N TRP A 34 6.96 -5.52 -13.24
CA TRP A 34 5.59 -5.25 -13.62
C TRP A 34 5.36 -3.75 -13.77
N ASN A 35 4.38 -3.39 -14.59
CA ASN A 35 3.81 -2.05 -14.50
C ASN A 35 3.20 -1.85 -13.13
N ALA A 36 3.36 -0.68 -12.53
CA ALA A 36 2.83 -0.43 -11.21
C ALA A 36 2.15 0.93 -11.11
N PHE A 37 1.05 0.95 -10.36
CA PHE A 37 0.41 2.15 -9.88
C PHE A 37 0.46 2.14 -8.35
N VAL A 38 1.23 3.05 -7.76
CA VAL A 38 1.41 3.14 -6.31
C VAL A 38 0.76 4.41 -5.80
N TYR A 39 -0.13 4.27 -4.83
CA TYR A 39 -0.81 5.39 -4.20
C TYR A 39 -0.92 5.14 -2.70
N GLY A 40 -0.38 6.03 -1.89
CA GLY A 40 -0.43 5.93 -0.44
C GLY A 40 -0.81 7.27 0.21
N VAL A 41 -1.64 7.21 1.25
CA VAL A 41 -2.00 8.38 2.06
C VAL A 41 -1.59 8.12 3.51
N PRO A 42 -0.60 8.85 4.04
CA PRO A 42 -0.22 8.70 5.43
C PRO A 42 -1.40 8.88 6.38
N GLY A 43 -1.54 7.98 7.36
CA GLY A 43 -2.63 8.02 8.32
C GLY A 43 -3.96 7.49 7.80
N ALA A 44 -4.06 7.03 6.56
CA ALA A 44 -5.28 6.41 6.06
C ALA A 44 -5.47 4.99 6.64
N GLY A 45 -6.72 4.67 6.94
CA GLY A 45 -7.17 3.35 7.32
C GLY A 45 -8.35 2.91 6.45
N TYR A 46 -9.01 1.85 6.82
CA TYR A 46 -10.28 1.49 6.19
C TYR A 46 -11.42 2.43 6.61
N VAL A 47 -11.29 3.07 7.77
CA VAL A 47 -12.22 4.06 8.33
C VAL A 47 -11.57 5.45 8.37
N HIS A 48 -10.32 5.54 8.84
CA HIS A 48 -9.63 6.81 9.04
C HIS A 48 -9.29 7.49 7.70
N PRO A 49 -9.61 8.79 7.53
CA PRO A 49 -9.46 9.46 6.22
C PRO A 49 -8.04 9.88 5.85
N GLY A 50 -7.06 9.63 6.72
CA GLY A 50 -5.67 9.99 6.47
C GLY A 50 -5.37 11.49 6.48
N LEU A 51 -4.12 11.80 6.19
CA LEU A 51 -3.59 13.16 6.18
C LEU A 51 -4.30 14.02 5.10
N GLY A 52 -4.67 15.24 5.47
CA GLY A 52 -5.41 16.14 4.59
C GLY A 52 -6.83 15.69 4.29
N ARG A 53 -7.38 14.75 5.06
CA ARG A 53 -8.72 14.17 4.89
C ARG A 53 -8.98 13.68 3.47
N LYS A 54 -7.99 13.05 2.87
CA LYS A 54 -8.07 12.53 1.49
C LYS A 54 -9.02 11.34 1.34
N GLY A 55 -9.51 10.82 2.43
CA GLY A 55 -10.44 9.71 2.51
C GLY A 55 -9.77 8.39 2.89
N PRO A 56 -10.55 7.41 3.32
CA PRO A 56 -10.06 6.08 3.65
C PRO A 56 -9.54 5.35 2.40
N VAL A 57 -8.94 4.18 2.60
CA VAL A 57 -8.38 3.34 1.53
C VAL A 57 -9.36 3.07 0.38
N SER A 58 -10.66 2.97 0.66
CA SER A 58 -11.69 2.84 -0.38
C SER A 58 -11.72 4.04 -1.34
N ALA A 59 -11.47 5.25 -0.84
CA ALA A 59 -11.33 6.43 -1.69
C ALA A 59 -10.04 6.41 -2.53
N GLU A 60 -8.96 5.80 -2.01
CA GLU A 60 -7.72 5.59 -2.77
C GLU A 60 -7.96 4.60 -3.91
N VAL A 61 -8.64 3.48 -3.63
CA VAL A 61 -9.05 2.49 -4.65
C VAL A 61 -9.86 3.17 -5.76
N THR A 62 -10.80 4.04 -5.42
CA THR A 62 -11.59 4.78 -6.41
C THR A 62 -10.70 5.65 -7.32
N ARG A 63 -9.67 6.30 -6.77
CA ARG A 63 -8.74 7.16 -7.53
C ARG A 63 -7.82 6.39 -8.48
N VAL A 64 -7.61 5.11 -8.24
CA VAL A 64 -6.79 4.25 -9.11
C VAL A 64 -7.53 3.91 -10.41
N HIS A 65 -8.86 4.05 -10.46
CA HIS A 65 -9.67 3.71 -11.63
C HIS A 65 -9.43 2.26 -12.10
N LEU A 66 -9.57 1.30 -11.19
CA LEU A 66 -9.26 -0.12 -11.44
C LEU A 66 -9.93 -0.69 -12.69
N GLY A 67 -11.17 -0.27 -12.99
CA GLY A 67 -11.90 -0.68 -14.20
C GLY A 67 -11.21 -0.30 -15.50
N THR A 68 -10.43 0.79 -15.50
CA THR A 68 -9.63 1.22 -16.66
C THR A 68 -8.22 0.61 -16.61
N LEU A 69 -7.62 0.56 -15.42
CA LEU A 69 -6.26 0.05 -15.22
C LEU A 69 -6.17 -1.46 -15.50
N GLN A 70 -7.24 -2.22 -15.21
CA GLN A 70 -7.30 -3.69 -15.36
C GLN A 70 -6.06 -4.41 -14.77
N PRO A 71 -5.72 -4.20 -13.50
CA PRO A 71 -4.53 -4.78 -12.91
C PRO A 71 -4.68 -6.30 -12.77
N SER A 72 -3.55 -7.02 -12.85
CA SER A 72 -3.49 -8.45 -12.54
C SER A 72 -3.45 -8.71 -11.04
N LEU A 73 -2.96 -7.73 -10.26
CA LEU A 73 -2.83 -7.79 -8.81
C LEU A 73 -3.17 -6.44 -8.20
N ILE A 74 -3.89 -6.47 -7.10
CA ILE A 74 -4.14 -5.30 -6.26
C ILE A 74 -3.65 -5.63 -4.86
N ILE A 75 -2.78 -4.76 -4.31
CA ILE A 75 -2.31 -4.88 -2.93
C ILE A 75 -2.86 -3.70 -2.14
N VAL A 76 -3.49 -3.99 -1.01
CA VAL A 76 -3.97 -2.98 -0.05
C VAL A 76 -3.19 -3.13 1.25
N GLN A 77 -2.61 -2.02 1.76
CA GLN A 77 -1.89 -2.00 3.03
C GLN A 77 -2.49 -0.92 3.95
N ALA A 78 -3.20 -1.31 5.00
CA ALA A 78 -3.81 -0.37 5.94
C ALA A 78 -4.19 -1.03 7.27
N GLY A 79 -4.81 -0.25 8.17
CA GLY A 79 -5.43 -0.69 9.41
C GLY A 79 -4.75 -0.19 10.68
N HIS A 80 -3.46 0.16 10.65
CA HIS A 80 -2.77 0.64 11.85
C HIS A 80 -3.40 1.93 12.41
N ASP A 81 -3.87 2.79 11.55
CA ASP A 81 -4.46 4.08 11.90
C ASP A 81 -5.89 3.95 12.46
N ASP A 82 -6.51 2.78 12.31
CA ASP A 82 -7.86 2.47 12.79
C ASP A 82 -7.89 1.84 14.20
N MET A 83 -6.80 1.88 14.98
CA MET A 83 -6.73 1.25 16.31
C MET A 83 -7.82 1.71 17.30
N SER A 84 -8.40 2.87 17.10
CA SER A 84 -9.49 3.41 17.91
C SER A 84 -10.88 3.10 17.37
N VAL A 85 -10.95 2.48 16.19
CA VAL A 85 -12.21 2.10 15.52
C VAL A 85 -12.79 0.86 16.20
N PRO A 86 -14.11 0.74 16.35
CA PRO A 86 -14.76 -0.51 16.75
C PRO A 86 -14.45 -1.62 15.73
N PRO A 87 -14.06 -2.85 16.16
CA PRO A 87 -13.69 -3.92 15.24
C PRO A 87 -14.77 -4.35 14.25
N ASP A 88 -16.04 -4.27 14.64
CA ASP A 88 -17.17 -4.53 13.77
C ASP A 88 -17.30 -3.51 12.64
N GLN A 89 -17.04 -2.24 12.94
CA GLN A 89 -16.99 -1.18 11.92
C GLN A 89 -15.82 -1.39 10.97
N GLU A 90 -14.64 -1.76 11.50
CA GLU A 90 -13.47 -2.08 10.68
C GLU A 90 -13.77 -3.23 9.72
N LEU A 91 -14.31 -4.34 10.24
CA LEU A 91 -14.70 -5.51 9.46
C LEU A 91 -15.59 -5.11 8.27
N ILE A 92 -16.66 -4.36 8.54
CA ILE A 92 -17.61 -3.92 7.51
C ILE A 92 -16.92 -3.06 6.45
N ARG A 93 -16.00 -2.18 6.84
CA ARG A 93 -15.29 -1.31 5.90
C ARG A 93 -14.28 -2.07 5.04
N VAL A 94 -13.62 -3.06 5.60
CA VAL A 94 -12.75 -3.96 4.85
C VAL A 94 -13.56 -4.77 3.85
N GLU A 95 -14.65 -5.40 4.27
CA GLU A 95 -15.57 -6.14 3.41
C GLU A 95 -16.03 -5.28 2.23
N GLN A 96 -16.53 -4.07 2.51
CA GLN A 96 -16.97 -3.12 1.47
C GLN A 96 -15.84 -2.74 0.51
N THR A 97 -14.63 -2.54 1.02
CA THR A 97 -13.46 -2.17 0.20
C THR A 97 -13.06 -3.31 -0.72
N VAL A 98 -12.99 -4.54 -0.22
CA VAL A 98 -12.64 -5.73 -1.01
C VAL A 98 -13.72 -6.02 -2.05
N ALA A 99 -15.00 -5.94 -1.67
CA ALA A 99 -16.11 -6.11 -2.60
C ALA A 99 -16.09 -5.05 -3.73
N MET A 100 -15.79 -3.80 -3.40
CA MET A 100 -15.63 -2.73 -4.38
C MET A 100 -14.46 -3.01 -5.35
N ILE A 101 -13.33 -3.49 -4.85
CA ILE A 101 -12.18 -3.88 -5.69
C ILE A 101 -12.60 -5.01 -6.63
N ARG A 102 -13.24 -6.05 -6.12
CA ARG A 102 -13.68 -7.20 -6.90
C ARG A 102 -14.66 -6.80 -7.99
N ALA A 103 -15.59 -5.88 -7.70
CA ALA A 103 -16.55 -5.37 -8.69
C ALA A 103 -15.88 -4.59 -9.83
N GLN A 104 -14.80 -3.82 -9.53
CA GLN A 104 -14.09 -3.02 -10.53
C GLN A 104 -13.01 -3.80 -11.30
N ALA A 105 -12.44 -4.84 -10.70
CA ALA A 105 -11.39 -5.66 -11.29
C ALA A 105 -11.64 -7.15 -11.01
N PRO A 106 -12.66 -7.75 -11.65
CA PRO A 106 -13.13 -9.10 -11.32
C PRO A 106 -12.09 -10.21 -11.54
N ALA A 107 -11.13 -9.99 -12.44
CA ALA A 107 -10.07 -10.96 -12.75
C ALA A 107 -8.79 -10.76 -11.91
N ALA A 108 -8.69 -9.66 -11.16
CA ALA A 108 -7.48 -9.36 -10.40
C ALA A 108 -7.32 -10.30 -9.18
N GLN A 109 -6.09 -10.70 -8.89
CA GLN A 109 -5.76 -11.22 -7.57
C GLN A 109 -5.80 -10.06 -6.56
N ILE A 110 -6.42 -10.27 -5.40
CA ILE A 110 -6.44 -9.28 -4.31
C ILE A 110 -5.53 -9.78 -3.19
N ALA A 111 -4.67 -8.90 -2.69
CA ALA A 111 -3.82 -9.17 -1.54
C ALA A 111 -3.93 -8.05 -0.51
N LEU A 112 -4.00 -8.39 0.76
CA LEU A 112 -3.96 -7.42 1.85
C LEU A 112 -2.66 -7.63 2.64
N VAL A 113 -1.94 -6.55 2.89
CA VAL A 113 -0.91 -6.47 3.93
C VAL A 113 -1.58 -5.82 5.13
N THR A 114 -1.80 -6.59 6.19
CA THR A 114 -2.54 -6.13 7.36
C THR A 114 -1.68 -5.21 8.24
N VAL A 115 -1.73 -5.34 9.52
CA VAL A 115 -1.16 -4.38 10.45
C VAL A 115 0.28 -4.72 10.80
N PHE A 116 1.19 -3.75 10.71
CA PHE A 116 2.55 -3.90 11.19
C PHE A 116 2.65 -3.72 12.71
N ALA A 117 3.40 -4.58 13.39
CA ALA A 117 3.66 -4.45 14.81
C ALA A 117 4.43 -3.16 15.12
N GLY A 118 3.96 -2.39 16.10
CA GLY A 118 4.71 -1.29 16.69
C GLY A 118 5.74 -1.80 17.72
N ARG A 119 6.52 -0.87 18.34
CA ARG A 119 7.45 -1.20 19.44
C ARG A 119 6.73 -1.72 20.70
N LYS A 120 5.50 -1.30 20.92
CA LYS A 120 4.71 -1.65 22.10
C LYS A 120 3.60 -2.60 21.70
N HIS A 121 3.41 -3.64 22.51
CA HIS A 121 2.23 -4.48 22.41
C HIS A 121 0.96 -3.63 22.67
N ARG A 122 0.03 -3.64 21.74
CA ARG A 122 -1.24 -2.91 21.81
C ARG A 122 -2.39 -3.87 21.50
N PRO A 123 -3.18 -4.28 22.49
CA PRO A 123 -4.31 -5.19 22.25
C PRO A 123 -5.30 -4.71 21.19
N ALA A 124 -5.47 -3.38 21.05
CA ALA A 124 -6.31 -2.79 20.02
C ALA A 124 -5.84 -3.16 18.61
N LEU A 125 -4.52 -3.25 18.40
CA LEU A 125 -3.93 -3.58 17.12
C LEU A 125 -4.33 -4.99 16.66
N TYR A 126 -4.29 -5.97 17.57
CA TYR A 126 -4.70 -7.35 17.28
C TYR A 126 -6.19 -7.46 16.97
N ARG A 127 -7.04 -6.67 17.65
CA ARG A 127 -8.48 -6.68 17.35
C ARG A 127 -8.79 -6.11 15.97
N ILE A 128 -8.10 -5.04 15.57
CA ILE A 128 -8.24 -4.45 14.24
C ILE A 128 -7.70 -5.40 13.18
N ASP A 129 -6.55 -6.00 13.42
CA ASP A 129 -5.96 -6.98 12.52
C ASP A 129 -6.90 -8.17 12.25
N GLN A 130 -7.46 -8.76 13.30
CA GLN A 130 -8.46 -9.82 13.18
C GLN A 130 -9.71 -9.37 12.41
N ALA A 131 -10.18 -8.14 12.62
CA ALA A 131 -11.31 -7.58 11.90
C ALA A 131 -11.00 -7.42 10.40
N ILE A 132 -9.77 -6.99 10.06
CA ILE A 132 -9.32 -6.89 8.67
C ILE A 132 -9.34 -8.26 8.00
N VAL A 133 -8.74 -9.28 8.63
CA VAL A 133 -8.71 -10.64 8.10
C VAL A 133 -10.12 -11.19 7.91
N ALA A 134 -11.00 -11.03 8.90
CA ALA A 134 -12.37 -11.49 8.84
C ALA A 134 -13.19 -10.79 7.74
N GLY A 135 -13.10 -9.48 7.63
CA GLY A 135 -13.79 -8.69 6.61
C GLY A 135 -13.31 -9.00 5.19
N ALA A 136 -12.00 -9.24 5.03
CA ALA A 136 -11.46 -9.63 3.74
C ALA A 136 -12.01 -10.97 3.26
N TYR A 137 -11.98 -11.99 4.10
CA TYR A 137 -12.50 -13.33 3.75
C TYR A 137 -14.03 -13.37 3.62
N ALA A 138 -14.75 -12.49 4.33
CA ALA A 138 -16.20 -12.37 4.16
C ALA A 138 -16.56 -11.87 2.76
N ALA A 139 -15.76 -10.93 2.21
CA ALA A 139 -16.00 -10.40 0.87
C ALA A 139 -15.46 -11.31 -0.24
N ASP A 140 -14.30 -11.92 -0.02
CA ASP A 140 -13.63 -12.75 -1.04
C ASP A 140 -12.71 -13.79 -0.38
N PRO A 141 -13.14 -15.08 -0.32
CA PRO A 141 -12.32 -16.14 0.24
C PRO A 141 -10.98 -16.37 -0.49
N GLY A 142 -10.82 -15.87 -1.70
CA GLY A 142 -9.60 -15.97 -2.50
C GLY A 142 -8.58 -14.84 -2.24
N VAL A 143 -8.82 -13.96 -1.28
CA VAL A 143 -7.87 -12.90 -0.92
C VAL A 143 -6.61 -13.49 -0.32
N ILE A 144 -5.45 -13.01 -0.78
CA ILE A 144 -4.17 -13.33 -0.15
C ILE A 144 -3.98 -12.44 1.07
N ILE A 145 -3.91 -13.03 2.25
CA ILE A 145 -3.60 -12.29 3.48
C ILE A 145 -2.09 -12.41 3.76
N MET A 146 -1.45 -11.29 3.92
CA MET A 146 -0.11 -11.13 4.47
C MET A 146 -0.27 -10.45 5.82
N ASP A 147 -0.03 -11.17 6.88
CA ASP A 147 -0.28 -10.73 8.25
C ASP A 147 1.03 -10.51 9.01
N PRO A 148 1.61 -9.29 8.94
CA PRO A 148 2.87 -8.99 9.60
C PRO A 148 2.81 -9.16 11.11
N LEU A 149 1.63 -8.97 11.72
CA LEU A 149 1.46 -9.05 13.16
C LEU A 149 1.46 -10.51 13.61
N ALA A 150 0.64 -11.37 13.00
CA ALA A 150 0.57 -12.79 13.34
C ALA A 150 1.85 -13.55 12.93
N GLU A 151 2.44 -13.21 11.80
CA GLU A 151 3.69 -13.81 11.31
C GLU A 151 4.94 -13.25 11.99
N GLY A 152 4.81 -12.24 12.85
CA GLY A 152 5.93 -11.66 13.59
C GLY A 152 6.98 -11.00 12.70
N TRP A 153 6.58 -10.25 11.67
CA TRP A 153 7.50 -9.58 10.77
C TRP A 153 8.40 -8.59 11.52
N GLN A 154 9.71 -8.75 11.37
CA GLN A 154 10.72 -7.87 11.95
C GLN A 154 11.58 -7.27 10.82
N PHE A 155 11.63 -5.96 10.76
CA PHE A 155 12.39 -5.22 9.76
C PHE A 155 13.09 -4.00 10.38
N PRO A 156 14.20 -3.52 9.80
CA PRO A 156 14.86 -2.30 10.21
C PRO A 156 13.92 -1.08 10.14
N ARG A 157 13.92 -0.28 11.19
CA ARG A 157 13.01 0.86 11.33
C ARG A 157 13.74 2.18 11.21
N ALA A 158 13.02 3.19 10.72
CA ALA A 158 13.46 4.57 10.71
C ALA A 158 13.59 5.13 12.15
N ARG A 159 14.03 6.37 12.27
CA ARG A 159 14.28 7.03 13.57
C ARG A 159 13.03 7.16 14.44
N ASP A 160 11.86 7.21 13.86
CA ASP A 160 10.58 7.23 14.58
C ASP A 160 10.25 5.89 15.28
N GLY A 161 11.00 4.85 14.91
CA GLY A 161 10.89 3.50 15.50
C GLY A 161 9.63 2.74 15.10
N PHE A 162 8.92 3.21 14.08
CA PHE A 162 7.71 2.58 13.56
C PHE A 162 7.81 2.30 12.06
N HIS A 163 7.98 3.34 11.26
CA HIS A 163 8.10 3.18 9.80
C HIS A 163 9.39 2.47 9.41
N PRO A 164 9.42 1.82 8.24
CA PRO A 164 10.63 1.16 7.77
C PRO A 164 11.74 2.17 7.47
N SER A 165 12.99 1.79 7.72
CA SER A 165 14.15 2.44 7.13
C SER A 165 14.29 2.00 5.67
N PRO A 166 15.22 2.56 4.86
CA PRO A 166 15.47 2.07 3.51
C PRO A 166 15.75 0.55 3.44
N GLN A 167 16.48 0.00 4.44
CA GLN A 167 16.69 -1.45 4.56
C GLN A 167 15.41 -2.19 4.96
N GLY A 168 14.55 -1.55 5.74
CA GLY A 168 13.24 -2.08 6.11
C GLY A 168 12.28 -2.15 4.93
N ASP A 169 12.27 -1.13 4.08
CA ASP A 169 11.50 -1.13 2.84
C ASP A 169 11.92 -2.27 1.90
N MET A 170 13.23 -2.46 1.74
CA MET A 170 13.78 -3.59 0.97
C MET A 170 13.36 -4.95 1.58
N TRP A 171 13.41 -5.07 2.90
CA TRP A 171 13.02 -6.28 3.60
C TRP A 171 11.52 -6.58 3.37
N ILE A 172 10.65 -5.58 3.51
CA ILE A 172 9.21 -5.72 3.27
C ILE A 172 8.94 -6.12 1.81
N ALA A 173 9.58 -5.45 0.85
CA ALA A 173 9.43 -5.76 -0.56
C ALA A 173 9.80 -7.23 -0.85
N ASN A 174 10.93 -7.72 -0.33
CA ASN A 174 11.37 -9.10 -0.48
C ASN A 174 10.40 -10.09 0.17
N LYS A 175 9.89 -9.77 1.36
CA LYS A 175 8.93 -10.63 2.08
C LYS A 175 7.62 -10.74 1.30
N VAL A 176 7.07 -9.61 0.84
CA VAL A 176 5.86 -9.58 0.01
C VAL A 176 6.08 -10.35 -1.30
N ALA A 177 7.18 -10.12 -2.00
CA ALA A 177 7.50 -10.86 -3.23
C ALA A 177 7.55 -12.38 -2.99
N GLY A 178 8.17 -12.81 -1.89
CA GLY A 178 8.24 -14.23 -1.51
C GLY A 178 6.85 -14.84 -1.25
N VAL A 179 5.95 -14.12 -0.59
CA VAL A 179 4.57 -14.57 -0.41
C VAL A 179 3.84 -14.66 -1.74
N LEU A 180 3.91 -13.62 -2.57
CA LEU A 180 3.25 -13.60 -3.89
C LEU A 180 3.69 -14.77 -4.78
N GLN A 181 4.97 -15.15 -4.74
CA GLN A 181 5.49 -16.30 -5.49
C GLN A 181 4.84 -17.62 -5.09
N GLN A 182 4.46 -17.80 -3.83
CA GLN A 182 3.75 -19.00 -3.35
C GLN A 182 2.36 -19.11 -3.98
N TYR A 183 1.76 -17.98 -4.36
CA TYR A 183 0.48 -17.91 -5.08
C TYR A 183 0.66 -17.85 -6.61
N GLY A 184 1.85 -18.16 -7.12
CA GLY A 184 2.11 -18.20 -8.56
C GLY A 184 2.34 -16.83 -9.21
N LEU A 185 2.34 -15.74 -8.44
CA LEU A 185 2.59 -14.38 -8.91
C LEU A 185 4.11 -14.15 -8.96
N ARG A 186 4.68 -14.33 -10.12
CA ARG A 186 6.13 -14.34 -10.35
C ARG A 186 6.60 -13.07 -11.07
N PRO A 187 7.89 -12.72 -10.93
CA PRO A 187 8.49 -11.69 -11.78
C PRO A 187 8.25 -12.00 -13.26
N ALA A 188 8.08 -10.97 -14.06
CA ALA A 188 8.05 -11.12 -15.52
C ALA A 188 9.39 -11.72 -16.01
N PRO A 189 9.39 -12.50 -17.10
CA PRO A 189 10.60 -13.14 -17.60
C PRO A 189 11.75 -12.15 -17.81
N ALA A 190 12.96 -12.56 -17.45
CA ALA A 190 14.18 -11.81 -17.76
C ALA A 190 14.31 -11.66 -19.29
N GLY A 191 14.49 -10.43 -19.75
CA GLY A 191 14.56 -10.11 -21.19
C GLY A 191 13.51 -9.12 -21.66
N LEU A 192 12.50 -8.83 -20.84
CA LEU A 192 11.70 -7.62 -21.04
C LEU A 192 12.57 -6.42 -20.67
N ASP A 193 12.71 -5.48 -21.60
CA ASP A 193 13.41 -4.22 -21.35
C ASP A 193 12.83 -3.55 -20.10
N PRO A 194 13.63 -3.32 -19.04
CA PRO A 194 13.16 -2.62 -17.84
C PRO A 194 12.57 -1.23 -18.15
N ALA A 195 12.95 -0.63 -19.27
CA ALA A 195 12.40 0.63 -19.75
C ALA A 195 10.92 0.51 -20.19
N LEU A 196 10.39 -0.71 -20.37
CA LEU A 196 8.98 -0.96 -20.68
C LEU A 196 8.10 -1.05 -19.44
N CYS A 197 8.68 -1.08 -18.23
CA CYS A 197 7.91 -1.08 -16.98
C CYS A 197 7.69 0.36 -16.52
N THR A 198 6.44 0.79 -16.50
CA THR A 198 6.06 2.11 -15.99
C THR A 198 5.64 1.99 -14.54
N ILE A 199 6.31 2.74 -13.66
CA ILE A 199 5.91 2.87 -12.26
C ILE A 199 5.36 4.29 -12.08
N ALA A 200 4.05 4.40 -11.94
CA ALA A 200 3.39 5.65 -11.62
C ALA A 200 3.23 5.76 -10.10
N VAL A 201 3.98 6.66 -9.50
CA VAL A 201 3.81 7.03 -8.09
C VAL A 201 3.10 8.37 -8.05
N ARG A 202 1.90 8.42 -7.46
CA ARG A 202 1.27 9.72 -7.25
C ARG A 202 2.05 10.48 -6.17
N PRO A 203 2.37 11.77 -6.42
CA PRO A 203 3.09 12.58 -5.44
C PRO A 203 2.29 12.60 -4.14
N GLN A 204 2.98 12.26 -3.08
CA GLN A 204 2.50 12.35 -1.73
C GLN A 204 2.29 13.82 -1.35
N SER A 205 1.49 14.05 -0.32
CA SER A 205 1.49 15.36 0.34
C SER A 205 2.93 15.75 0.66
N PRO A 206 3.25 17.07 0.66
CA PRO A 206 4.60 17.54 0.92
C PRO A 206 5.15 16.93 2.22
N PRO A 207 6.47 16.75 2.32
CA PRO A 207 7.10 16.16 3.50
C PRO A 207 6.64 16.89 4.76
N VAL A 208 6.48 16.15 5.86
CA VAL A 208 5.95 16.66 7.14
C VAL A 208 6.64 17.95 7.61
N ARG A 209 7.90 18.20 7.20
CA ARG A 209 8.62 19.45 7.44
C ARG A 209 7.98 20.68 6.76
N GLU A 210 7.34 20.51 5.62
CA GLU A 210 6.66 21.61 4.93
C GLU A 210 5.27 21.88 5.48
N LEU A 211 4.57 20.86 6.03
CA LEU A 211 3.27 21.02 6.65
C LEU A 211 3.31 21.91 7.91
N ASN A 212 4.46 22.01 8.56
CA ASN A 212 4.67 22.82 9.76
C ASN A 212 5.20 24.23 9.47
N ARG A 213 5.33 24.65 8.21
CA ARG A 213 5.69 26.03 7.88
C ARG A 213 4.53 26.97 8.13
N PRO A 214 4.72 28.05 8.88
CA PRO A 214 3.70 29.10 9.01
C PRO A 214 3.35 29.63 7.62
N GLY A 215 2.05 29.59 7.26
CA GLY A 215 1.57 30.10 5.97
C GLY A 215 1.41 29.06 4.85
N TRP A 216 1.68 27.77 5.10
CA TRP A 216 1.40 26.74 4.12
C TRP A 216 -0.10 26.67 3.80
N ARG A 217 -0.45 26.70 2.52
CA ARG A 217 -1.80 26.47 2.01
C ARG A 217 -1.77 25.32 1.01
N PRO A 218 -2.70 24.33 1.08
CA PRO A 218 -2.76 23.28 0.08
C PRO A 218 -3.06 23.89 -1.29
N ALA A 219 -2.24 23.56 -2.29
CA ALA A 219 -2.58 23.85 -3.67
C ALA A 219 -3.82 23.07 -4.06
N LEU A 220 -4.84 23.72 -4.60
CA LEU A 220 -6.04 23.09 -5.14
C LEU A 220 -5.62 22.24 -6.36
N ASP A 221 -5.90 20.95 -6.28
CA ASP A 221 -5.46 19.92 -7.23
C ASP A 221 -5.89 20.20 -8.68
N SER A 222 -4.91 20.27 -9.56
CA SER A 222 -5.08 19.86 -10.96
C SER A 222 -4.40 18.50 -11.14
N PRO A 223 -5.05 17.50 -11.76
CA PRO A 223 -4.45 16.20 -11.96
C PRO A 223 -3.45 16.26 -13.13
N SER A 224 -2.17 16.42 -12.84
CA SER A 224 -1.13 16.20 -13.83
C SER A 224 -0.49 14.84 -13.64
N LEU A 225 -0.81 13.93 -14.53
CA LEU A 225 -0.07 12.70 -14.75
C LEU A 225 1.26 13.10 -15.42
N LEU A 226 2.33 13.17 -14.66
CA LEU A 226 3.67 13.22 -15.25
C LEU A 226 4.35 11.87 -15.05
N PRO A 227 4.80 11.23 -16.13
CA PRO A 227 5.66 10.04 -16.01
C PRO A 227 6.99 10.48 -15.38
N VAL A 228 7.40 9.80 -14.32
CA VAL A 228 8.74 9.99 -13.76
C VAL A 228 9.72 9.19 -14.61
N PRO A 229 10.70 9.82 -15.26
CA PRO A 229 11.71 9.09 -16.02
C PRO A 229 12.53 8.22 -15.05
N VAL A 230 12.70 6.94 -15.40
CA VAL A 230 13.60 6.03 -14.70
C VAL A 230 15.02 6.54 -14.93
N ALA A 231 15.68 7.04 -13.89
CA ALA A 231 17.08 7.39 -13.97
C ALA A 231 17.91 6.17 -14.40
N ARG A 232 18.65 6.30 -15.49
CA ARG A 232 19.63 5.30 -15.89
C ARG A 232 20.73 5.28 -14.82
N VAL A 233 20.89 4.15 -14.18
CA VAL A 233 22.12 3.86 -13.44
C VAL A 233 23.07 3.25 -14.45
N GLY A 234 24.14 4.00 -14.76
CA GLY A 234 25.29 3.55 -15.54
C GLY A 234 26.18 2.58 -14.76
#